data_44e186fcf3aa363d9c221193ce898119
#
_entry.id   44e186fcf3aa363d9c221193ce898119
#
_cell.length_a   1.000
_cell.length_b   1.000
_cell.length_c   1.000
_cell.angle_alpha   90.00
_cell.angle_beta   90.00
_cell.angle_gamma   90.00
#
_symmetry.space_group_name_H-M   'P 1'
#
loop_
_entity.id
_entity.type
_entity.pdbx_description
1 polymer ?
#
loop_
_entity_poly.entity_id
_entity_poly.type
_entity_poly.pdbx_seq_one_letter_code
_entity_poly.pdbx_strand_id
1 'polypeptide(L)'
;DYQPSRGLGDVYKRQESGTHRVQRVPETETQGRVHTSASTVAVLPIVEQVDDIEINPADLRIDTYRASGAGGQHVNKTDSAVRITHLPTGIVSECQDDRSQHKNKAKAMEYLHSRLLSAEQDKQKKDTDENRKKQVGSGDRSERIRTYNFPQGRVTDHRINLTLYKLEQMMEGGIDPLIGALIEESTK
;
A
#
# COMPACT_ATOMS: atom_id res chain seq x y z
N ASP A 1 -24.22 -10.21 -17.62
CA ASP A 1 -22.82 -10.12 -17.17
C ASP A 1 -22.19 -8.84 -17.72
N TYR A 2 -22.40 -7.73 -17.02
CA TYR A 2 -21.76 -6.46 -17.33
C TYR A 2 -20.38 -6.47 -16.66
N GLN A 3 -19.35 -6.84 -17.41
CA GLN A 3 -17.97 -6.52 -17.01
C GLN A 3 -17.67 -5.08 -17.44
N PRO A 4 -17.62 -4.11 -16.53
CA PRO A 4 -17.11 -2.79 -16.88
C PRO A 4 -15.65 -2.95 -17.29
N SER A 5 -15.32 -2.47 -18.49
CA SER A 5 -13.96 -2.46 -19.02
C SER A 5 -13.02 -1.92 -17.94
N ARG A 6 -12.08 -2.76 -17.47
CA ARG A 6 -11.14 -2.44 -16.37
C ARG A 6 -10.34 -1.14 -16.59
N GLY A 7 -10.28 -0.62 -17.81
CA GLY A 7 -9.55 0.59 -18.18
C GLY A 7 -10.27 1.91 -17.89
N LEU A 8 -11.58 2.03 -18.16
CA LEU A 8 -12.28 3.31 -17.97
C LEU A 8 -12.54 3.64 -16.49
N GLY A 9 -12.92 2.65 -15.69
CA GLY A 9 -13.20 2.86 -14.26
C GLY A 9 -11.99 3.35 -13.48
N ASP A 10 -10.79 2.91 -13.83
CA ASP A 10 -9.54 3.33 -13.18
C ASP A 10 -9.15 4.76 -13.55
N VAL A 11 -9.38 5.19 -14.79
CA VAL A 11 -9.11 6.56 -15.23
C VAL A 11 -10.02 7.56 -14.49
N TYR A 12 -11.31 7.23 -14.34
CA TYR A 12 -12.26 8.08 -13.61
C TYR A 12 -11.92 8.20 -12.13
N LYS A 13 -11.63 7.07 -11.47
CA LYS A 13 -11.31 7.06 -10.04
C LYS A 13 -10.01 7.79 -9.72
N ARG A 14 -9.00 7.67 -10.58
CA ARG A 14 -7.70 8.37 -10.39
C ARG A 14 -7.83 9.88 -10.41
N GLN A 15 -8.84 10.43 -11.10
CA GLN A 15 -9.10 11.87 -11.13
C GLN A 15 -9.62 12.42 -9.79
N GLU A 16 -10.12 11.54 -8.90
CA GLU A 16 -10.56 11.92 -7.56
C GLU A 16 -9.42 11.89 -6.52
N SER A 17 -8.25 11.36 -6.88
CA SER A 17 -7.12 11.27 -5.96
C SER A 17 -6.49 12.65 -5.71
N GLY A 18 -6.24 12.96 -4.43
CA GLY A 18 -5.65 14.21 -4.00
C GLY A 18 -6.31 14.82 -2.75
N THR A 19 -6.01 16.08 -2.49
CA THR A 19 -6.57 16.80 -1.34
C THR A 19 -7.81 17.58 -1.74
N HIS A 20 -8.91 17.36 -1.03
CA HIS A 20 -10.19 18.05 -1.20
C HIS A 20 -10.41 19.00 -0.03
N ARG A 21 -10.73 20.25 -0.32
CA ARG A 21 -11.05 21.26 0.69
C ARG A 21 -12.56 21.35 0.89
N VAL A 22 -13.01 21.29 2.14
CA VAL A 22 -14.42 21.40 2.50
C VAL A 22 -14.64 22.63 3.37
N GLN A 23 -15.59 23.47 2.98
CA GLN A 23 -16.04 24.65 3.70
C GLN A 23 -17.50 24.47 4.12
N ARG A 24 -17.73 24.22 5.40
CA ARG A 24 -19.08 24.02 5.97
C ARG A 24 -19.15 24.54 7.40
N VAL A 25 -20.36 24.75 7.88
CA VAL A 25 -20.63 24.94 9.29
C VAL A 25 -20.75 23.55 9.92
N PRO A 26 -19.84 23.13 10.84
CA PRO A 26 -19.95 21.84 11.52
C PRO A 26 -21.16 21.83 12.47
N GLU A 27 -21.70 20.65 12.76
CA GLU A 27 -22.79 20.48 13.73
C GLU A 27 -22.40 20.92 15.15
N THR A 28 -21.12 20.88 15.46
CA THR A 28 -20.55 21.30 16.76
C THR A 28 -20.36 22.80 16.88
N GLU A 29 -20.57 23.57 15.80
CA GLU A 29 -20.38 25.03 15.80
C GLU A 29 -21.66 25.76 16.18
N THR A 30 -21.68 26.39 17.33
CA THR A 30 -22.87 27.08 17.88
C THR A 30 -23.06 28.51 17.37
N GLN A 31 -22.02 29.13 16.80
CA GLN A 31 -22.04 30.51 16.32
C GLN A 31 -22.21 30.63 14.81
N GLY A 32 -22.46 29.52 14.11
CA GLY A 32 -22.67 29.52 12.66
C GLY A 32 -21.44 29.85 11.81
N ARG A 33 -20.23 29.76 12.36
CA ARG A 33 -19.00 30.05 11.64
C ARG A 33 -18.67 28.96 10.63
N VAL A 34 -18.26 29.37 9.45
CA VAL A 34 -17.78 28.43 8.41
C VAL A 34 -16.39 27.96 8.75
N HIS A 35 -16.22 26.66 8.91
CA HIS A 35 -14.91 26.03 9.10
C HIS A 35 -14.40 25.46 7.77
N THR A 36 -13.07 25.48 7.61
CA THR A 36 -12.38 24.88 6.48
C THR A 36 -11.63 23.65 6.94
N SER A 37 -11.98 22.50 6.35
CA SER A 37 -11.29 21.21 6.57
C SER A 37 -10.72 20.69 5.27
N ALA A 38 -9.79 19.75 5.39
CA ALA A 38 -9.24 19.00 4.27
C ALA A 38 -9.57 17.51 4.43
N SER A 39 -9.89 16.86 3.32
CA SER A 39 -10.04 15.41 3.20
C SER A 39 -9.15 14.93 2.08
N THR A 40 -8.47 13.81 2.26
CA THR A 40 -7.58 13.25 1.25
C THR A 40 -8.17 11.97 0.69
N VAL A 41 -8.08 11.82 -0.63
CA VAL A 41 -8.54 10.64 -1.36
C VAL A 41 -7.33 9.99 -2.03
N ALA A 42 -7.14 8.71 -1.80
CA ALA A 42 -6.16 7.90 -2.50
C ALA A 42 -6.86 6.74 -3.21
N VAL A 43 -6.55 6.54 -4.48
CA VAL A 43 -7.06 5.44 -5.28
C VAL A 43 -5.94 4.42 -5.45
N LEU A 44 -6.10 3.26 -4.82
CA LEU A 44 -5.10 2.20 -4.84
C LEU A 44 -5.67 0.99 -5.59
N PRO A 45 -4.86 0.29 -6.39
CA PRO A 45 -5.27 -0.98 -6.97
C PRO A 45 -5.46 -2.01 -5.86
N ILE A 46 -6.42 -2.90 -6.03
CA ILE A 46 -6.53 -4.09 -5.19
C ILE A 46 -5.39 -5.02 -5.62
N VAL A 47 -4.41 -5.19 -4.74
CA VAL A 47 -3.30 -6.12 -4.94
C VAL A 47 -3.66 -7.44 -4.28
N GLU A 48 -3.48 -8.54 -5.00
CA GLU A 48 -3.61 -9.88 -4.42
C GLU A 48 -2.54 -10.05 -3.34
N GLN A 49 -2.95 -10.56 -2.19
CA GLN A 49 -2.01 -10.84 -1.10
C GLN A 49 -1.09 -11.98 -1.54
N VAL A 50 0.19 -11.84 -1.23
CA VAL A 50 1.14 -12.95 -1.39
C VAL A 50 0.97 -13.87 -0.19
N ASP A 51 0.30 -15.00 -0.42
CA ASP A 51 0.03 -15.97 0.64
C ASP A 51 1.11 -17.06 0.69
N ASP A 52 1.86 -17.25 -0.40
CA ASP A 52 2.92 -18.25 -0.47
C ASP A 52 4.03 -17.84 -1.47
N ILE A 53 5.24 -18.37 -1.25
CA ILE A 53 6.39 -18.13 -2.12
C ILE A 53 7.04 -19.48 -2.45
N GLU A 54 7.15 -19.76 -3.76
CA GLU A 54 7.94 -20.90 -4.22
C GLU A 54 9.44 -20.58 -4.13
N ILE A 55 10.16 -21.38 -3.36
CA ILE A 55 11.62 -21.27 -3.25
C ILE A 55 12.27 -22.30 -4.16
N ASN A 56 13.02 -21.82 -5.15
CA ASN A 56 13.78 -22.69 -6.04
C ASN A 56 15.02 -23.24 -5.28
N PRO A 57 15.19 -24.55 -5.16
CA PRO A 57 16.37 -25.12 -4.50
C PRO A 57 17.71 -24.73 -5.13
N ALA A 58 17.74 -24.37 -6.42
CA ALA A 58 18.94 -23.92 -7.11
C ALA A 58 19.45 -22.55 -6.61
N ASP A 59 18.57 -21.74 -6.03
CA ASP A 59 18.87 -20.41 -5.50
C ASP A 59 19.31 -20.46 -4.03
N LEU A 60 19.43 -21.65 -3.46
CA LEU A 60 19.81 -21.85 -2.07
C LEU A 60 21.24 -22.33 -1.93
N ARG A 61 22.00 -21.63 -1.11
CA ARG A 61 23.28 -22.10 -0.58
C ARG A 61 23.09 -22.62 0.83
N ILE A 62 23.44 -23.90 1.04
CA ILE A 62 23.29 -24.58 2.33
C ILE A 62 24.68 -24.87 2.87
N ASP A 63 25.00 -24.25 4.00
CA ASP A 63 26.26 -24.46 4.72
C ASP A 63 25.97 -25.15 6.06
N THR A 64 26.78 -26.14 6.39
CA THR A 64 26.72 -26.82 7.69
C THR A 64 27.91 -26.41 8.54
N TYR A 65 27.71 -26.23 9.83
CA TYR A 65 28.74 -25.84 10.76
C TYR A 65 28.51 -26.41 12.16
N ARG A 66 29.49 -26.28 13.03
CA ARG A 66 29.38 -26.75 14.41
C ARG A 66 28.51 -25.80 15.22
N ALA A 67 27.54 -26.38 15.92
CA ALA A 67 26.72 -25.61 16.82
C ALA A 67 27.57 -25.01 17.95
N SER A 68 27.30 -23.76 18.30
CA SER A 68 27.95 -23.08 19.43
C SER A 68 26.97 -23.04 20.62
N GLY A 69 27.42 -23.50 21.79
CA GLY A 69 26.60 -23.46 23.01
C GLY A 69 27.12 -24.37 24.11
N ALA A 70 26.50 -24.27 25.29
CA ALA A 70 26.79 -25.17 26.41
C ALA A 70 26.28 -26.60 26.08
N GLY A 71 27.16 -27.46 25.64
CA GLY A 71 26.85 -28.82 25.24
C GLY A 71 28.01 -29.77 25.44
N GLY A 72 27.73 -31.04 25.60
CA GLY A 72 28.73 -32.11 25.76
C GLY A 72 29.48 -32.40 24.44
N GLN A 73 30.23 -33.50 24.43
CA GLN A 73 31.11 -33.94 23.36
C GLN A 73 30.48 -33.95 21.95
N HIS A 74 29.14 -34.16 21.84
CA HIS A 74 28.41 -34.22 20.58
C HIS A 74 28.32 -32.83 19.89
N VAL A 75 28.06 -31.78 20.64
CA VAL A 75 27.96 -30.38 20.12
C VAL A 75 29.29 -29.89 19.52
N ASN A 76 30.37 -30.34 20.14
CA ASN A 76 31.73 -29.89 19.75
C ASN A 76 32.36 -30.69 18.59
N LYS A 77 31.79 -31.87 18.24
CA LYS A 77 32.35 -32.74 17.21
C LYS A 77 31.51 -32.88 15.94
N THR A 78 30.23 -32.52 15.99
CA THR A 78 29.31 -32.77 14.86
C THR A 78 28.84 -31.45 14.25
N ASP A 79 28.88 -31.34 12.92
CA ASP A 79 28.36 -30.18 12.18
C ASP A 79 26.83 -30.31 12.03
N SER A 80 26.12 -30.12 13.14
CA SER A 80 24.66 -30.25 13.22
C SER A 80 23.90 -28.95 12.90
N ALA A 81 24.56 -27.80 13.02
CA ALA A 81 23.95 -26.53 12.70
C ALA A 81 23.90 -26.30 11.18
N VAL A 82 22.83 -25.69 10.72
CA VAL A 82 22.58 -25.43 9.30
C VAL A 82 22.30 -23.95 9.08
N ARG A 83 22.98 -23.38 8.09
CA ARG A 83 22.77 -22.03 7.56
C ARG A 83 22.29 -22.15 6.12
N ILE A 84 21.20 -21.49 5.79
CA ILE A 84 20.65 -21.45 4.43
C ILE A 84 20.64 -19.99 3.99
N THR A 85 21.28 -19.72 2.86
CA THR A 85 21.32 -18.39 2.25
C THR A 85 20.55 -18.45 0.95
N HIS A 86 19.57 -17.56 0.79
CA HIS A 86 18.89 -17.36 -0.48
C HIS A 86 19.68 -16.37 -1.32
N LEU A 87 20.31 -16.86 -2.38
CA LEU A 87 21.28 -16.10 -3.19
C LEU A 87 20.71 -14.82 -3.81
N PRO A 88 19.48 -14.82 -4.41
CA PRO A 88 18.95 -13.63 -5.06
C PRO A 88 18.66 -12.48 -4.08
N THR A 89 18.19 -12.77 -2.87
CA THR A 89 17.80 -11.75 -1.88
C THR A 89 18.86 -11.51 -0.82
N GLY A 90 19.81 -12.42 -0.67
CA GLY A 90 20.82 -12.38 0.39
C GLY A 90 20.28 -12.69 1.80
N ILE A 91 19.00 -13.12 1.92
CA ILE A 91 18.39 -13.45 3.20
C ILE A 91 18.99 -14.76 3.72
N VAL A 92 19.40 -14.75 4.98
CA VAL A 92 20.04 -15.88 5.67
C VAL A 92 19.14 -16.38 6.78
N SER A 93 19.03 -17.71 6.89
CA SER A 93 18.37 -18.39 7.99
C SER A 93 19.30 -19.42 8.59
N GLU A 94 19.29 -19.55 9.91
CA GLU A 94 20.14 -20.47 10.66
C GLU A 94 19.29 -21.23 11.69
N CYS A 95 19.63 -22.51 11.89
CA CYS A 95 19.07 -23.32 12.94
C CYS A 95 20.13 -24.27 13.53
N GLN A 96 20.21 -24.31 14.87
CA GLN A 96 21.12 -25.18 15.62
C GLN A 96 20.47 -25.85 16.84
N ASP A 97 19.13 -25.88 16.88
CA ASP A 97 18.34 -26.29 18.05
C ASP A 97 18.39 -27.78 18.34
N ASP A 98 18.48 -28.59 17.28
CA ASP A 98 18.43 -30.06 17.39
C ASP A 98 19.82 -30.68 17.12
N ARG A 99 20.00 -31.88 17.64
CA ARG A 99 21.19 -32.71 17.34
C ARG A 99 21.20 -33.26 15.92
N SER A 100 20.04 -33.28 15.26
CA SER A 100 19.86 -33.78 13.90
C SER A 100 19.99 -32.68 12.90
N GLN A 101 21.00 -32.76 12.03
CA GLN A 101 21.21 -31.85 10.91
C GLN A 101 19.98 -31.75 9.99
N HIS A 102 19.30 -32.88 9.73
CA HIS A 102 18.10 -32.90 8.89
C HIS A 102 16.95 -32.10 9.50
N LYS A 103 16.74 -32.18 10.82
CA LYS A 103 15.72 -31.40 11.51
C LYS A 103 16.07 -29.90 11.50
N ASN A 104 17.33 -29.56 11.74
CA ASN A 104 17.80 -28.18 11.67
C ASN A 104 17.66 -27.61 10.26
N LYS A 105 17.94 -28.41 9.21
CA LYS A 105 17.69 -28.02 7.82
C LYS A 105 16.22 -27.73 7.55
N ALA A 106 15.32 -28.59 7.99
CA ALA A 106 13.87 -28.40 7.82
C ALA A 106 13.40 -27.10 8.50
N LYS A 107 13.79 -26.88 9.76
CA LYS A 107 13.45 -25.65 10.49
C LYS A 107 14.08 -24.40 9.86
N ALA A 108 15.32 -24.50 9.41
CA ALA A 108 15.97 -23.37 8.73
C ALA A 108 15.25 -23.02 7.42
N MET A 109 14.71 -24.00 6.69
CA MET A 109 13.86 -23.75 5.51
C MET A 109 12.54 -23.06 5.88
N GLU A 110 11.86 -23.50 6.93
CA GLU A 110 10.64 -22.83 7.42
C GLU A 110 10.89 -21.39 7.82
N TYR A 111 11.99 -21.12 8.52
CA TYR A 111 12.38 -19.76 8.90
C TYR A 111 12.74 -18.91 7.68
N LEU A 112 13.44 -19.49 6.69
CA LEU A 112 13.76 -18.79 5.45
C LEU A 112 12.48 -18.43 4.69
N HIS A 113 11.57 -19.37 4.54
CA HIS A 113 10.27 -19.17 3.88
C HIS A 113 9.47 -18.03 4.56
N SER A 114 9.36 -18.06 5.88
CA SER A 114 8.69 -17.00 6.65
C SER A 114 9.33 -15.63 6.47
N ARG A 115 10.67 -15.57 6.45
CA ARG A 115 11.41 -14.31 6.24
C ARG A 115 11.25 -13.76 4.82
N LEU A 116 11.28 -14.63 3.82
CA LEU A 116 11.05 -14.24 2.42
C LEU A 116 9.64 -13.72 2.22
N LEU A 117 8.63 -14.42 2.76
CA LEU A 117 7.24 -14.00 2.71
C LEU A 117 7.04 -12.63 3.37
N SER A 118 7.58 -12.44 4.56
CA SER A 118 7.53 -11.15 5.26
C SER A 118 8.21 -10.03 4.46
N ALA A 119 9.35 -10.32 3.86
CA ALA A 119 10.09 -9.33 3.05
C ALA A 119 9.30 -8.90 1.80
N GLU A 120 8.62 -9.84 1.13
CA GLU A 120 7.79 -9.52 -0.05
C GLU A 120 6.53 -8.74 0.35
N GLN A 121 5.88 -9.12 1.46
CA GLN A 121 4.74 -8.37 2.01
C GLN A 121 5.14 -6.94 2.41
N ASP A 122 6.31 -6.77 3.05
CA ASP A 122 6.83 -5.45 3.41
C ASP A 122 7.15 -4.60 2.18
N LYS A 123 7.65 -5.20 1.11
CA LYS A 123 7.90 -4.55 -0.17
C LYS A 123 6.59 -4.07 -0.80
N GLN A 124 5.58 -4.94 -0.92
CA GLN A 124 4.26 -4.57 -1.43
C GLN A 124 3.62 -3.43 -0.62
N LYS A 125 3.76 -3.50 0.71
CA LYS A 125 3.26 -2.46 1.60
C LYS A 125 3.97 -1.13 1.36
N LYS A 126 5.29 -1.13 1.23
CA LYS A 126 6.07 0.08 0.91
C LYS A 126 5.66 0.69 -0.42
N ASP A 127 5.52 -0.12 -1.47
CA ASP A 127 5.09 0.34 -2.80
C ASP A 127 3.68 0.96 -2.73
N THR A 128 2.77 0.35 -1.97
CA THR A 128 1.42 0.86 -1.75
C THR A 128 1.44 2.18 -0.98
N ASP A 129 2.23 2.26 0.10
CA ASP A 129 2.36 3.47 0.92
C ASP A 129 3.01 4.62 0.14
N GLU A 130 4.01 4.34 -0.69
CA GLU A 130 4.62 5.33 -1.58
C GLU A 130 3.63 5.85 -2.63
N ASN A 131 2.86 4.96 -3.26
CA ASN A 131 1.82 5.34 -4.21
C ASN A 131 0.75 6.21 -3.55
N ARG A 132 0.31 5.84 -2.34
CA ARG A 132 -0.61 6.64 -1.54
C ARG A 132 -0.04 8.02 -1.24
N LYS A 133 1.21 8.08 -0.78
CA LYS A 133 1.90 9.34 -0.46
C LYS A 133 2.05 10.25 -1.68
N LYS A 134 2.37 9.70 -2.85
CA LYS A 134 2.45 10.45 -4.11
C LYS A 134 1.10 11.08 -4.50
N GLN A 135 -0.02 10.37 -4.26
CA GLN A 135 -1.36 10.86 -4.59
C GLN A 135 -1.87 11.92 -3.61
N VAL A 136 -1.57 11.76 -2.33
CA VAL A 136 -2.10 12.62 -1.25
C VAL A 136 -1.22 13.86 -1.02
N GLY A 137 0.06 13.79 -1.39
CA GLY A 137 1.03 14.86 -1.12
C GLY A 137 1.21 15.09 0.38
N SER A 138 1.29 16.36 0.81
CA SER A 138 1.36 16.74 2.22
C SER A 138 0.02 16.65 2.94
N GLY A 139 -1.10 16.53 2.22
CA GLY A 139 -2.45 16.60 2.75
C GLY A 139 -2.86 18.02 3.18
N ASP A 140 -2.04 19.03 2.89
CA ASP A 140 -2.35 20.42 3.21
C ASP A 140 -3.50 20.93 2.34
N ARG A 141 -4.40 21.72 2.94
CA ARG A 141 -5.52 22.36 2.24
C ARG A 141 -5.09 23.39 1.18
N SER A 142 -3.82 23.77 1.15
CA SER A 142 -3.24 24.61 0.07
C SER A 142 -3.06 23.84 -1.23
N GLU A 143 -2.78 22.52 -1.15
CA GLU A 143 -2.58 21.62 -2.30
C GLU A 143 -3.89 21.06 -2.86
N ARG A 144 -5.01 21.70 -2.53
CA ARG A 144 -6.34 21.23 -2.91
C ARG A 144 -6.52 21.10 -4.43
N ILE A 145 -7.04 19.98 -4.85
CA ILE A 145 -7.51 19.79 -6.23
C ILE A 145 -8.94 20.32 -6.40
N ARG A 146 -9.78 20.21 -5.36
CA ARG A 146 -11.18 20.62 -5.40
C ARG A 146 -11.63 21.27 -4.09
N THR A 147 -12.57 22.22 -4.20
CA THR A 147 -13.20 22.87 -3.04
C THR A 147 -14.70 22.68 -3.08
N TYR A 148 -15.25 22.19 -1.97
CA TYR A 148 -16.70 22.07 -1.73
C TYR A 148 -17.11 23.18 -0.76
N ASN A 149 -17.95 24.12 -1.22
CA ASN A 149 -18.44 25.22 -0.43
C ASN A 149 -19.95 25.02 -0.17
N PHE A 150 -20.27 24.52 1.01
CA PHE A 150 -21.65 24.21 1.40
C PHE A 150 -22.54 25.46 1.52
N PRO A 151 -22.10 26.57 2.17
CA PRO A 151 -22.91 27.78 2.24
C PRO A 151 -23.30 28.38 0.89
N GLN A 152 -22.49 28.17 -0.14
CA GLN A 152 -22.73 28.70 -1.48
C GLN A 152 -23.25 27.63 -2.46
N GLY A 153 -23.44 26.38 -2.01
CA GLY A 153 -23.90 25.28 -2.86
C GLY A 153 -23.01 25.00 -4.07
N ARG A 154 -21.71 25.34 -4.01
CA ARG A 154 -20.81 25.25 -5.15
C ARG A 154 -19.65 24.28 -4.93
N VAL A 155 -19.20 23.69 -6.04
CA VAL A 155 -17.97 22.92 -6.15
C VAL A 155 -17.06 23.58 -7.17
N THR A 156 -15.78 23.75 -6.82
CA THR A 156 -14.76 24.31 -7.73
C THR A 156 -13.62 23.30 -7.87
N ASP A 157 -13.36 22.86 -9.10
CA ASP A 157 -12.16 22.09 -9.42
C ASP A 157 -11.05 23.06 -9.84
N HIS A 158 -9.95 23.07 -9.11
CA HIS A 158 -8.86 24.00 -9.30
C HIS A 158 -7.90 23.59 -10.42
N ARG A 159 -7.97 22.36 -10.89
CA ARG A 159 -7.12 21.86 -11.99
C ARG A 159 -7.54 22.48 -13.32
N ILE A 160 -8.84 22.63 -13.53
CA ILE A 160 -9.44 23.16 -14.76
C ILE A 160 -10.19 24.47 -14.54
N ASN A 161 -10.12 25.05 -13.33
CA ASN A 161 -10.85 26.26 -12.91
C ASN A 161 -12.36 26.21 -13.17
N LEU A 162 -12.95 25.02 -13.12
CA LEU A 162 -14.38 24.82 -13.31
C LEU A 162 -15.14 24.99 -11.99
N THR A 163 -16.21 25.80 -12.02
CA THR A 163 -17.10 26.00 -10.88
C THR A 163 -18.53 25.59 -11.25
N LEU A 164 -19.13 24.69 -10.45
CA LEU A 164 -20.48 24.21 -10.61
C LEU A 164 -21.31 24.52 -9.35
N TYR A 165 -22.51 25.09 -9.53
CA TYR A 165 -23.45 25.39 -8.44
C TYR A 165 -24.47 24.25 -8.24
N LYS A 166 -23.99 23.02 -8.11
CA LYS A 166 -24.77 21.79 -8.01
C LYS A 166 -24.21 20.86 -6.93
N LEU A 167 -23.81 21.43 -5.78
CA LEU A 167 -23.14 20.68 -4.73
C LEU A 167 -23.97 19.46 -4.26
N GLU A 168 -25.29 19.66 -4.01
CA GLU A 168 -26.17 18.58 -3.54
C GLU A 168 -26.22 17.43 -4.53
N GLN A 169 -26.43 17.73 -5.82
CA GLN A 169 -26.46 16.69 -6.86
C GLN A 169 -25.13 15.93 -6.95
N MET A 170 -24.01 16.63 -6.74
CA MET A 170 -22.68 15.99 -6.74
C MET A 170 -22.47 15.08 -5.51
N MET A 171 -23.03 15.45 -4.36
CA MET A 171 -22.95 14.61 -3.16
C MET A 171 -23.83 13.36 -3.27
N GLU A 172 -24.89 13.40 -4.07
CA GLU A 172 -25.75 12.27 -4.41
C GLU A 172 -25.20 11.37 -5.52
N GLY A 173 -24.00 11.71 -6.06
CA GLY A 173 -23.31 10.91 -7.07
C GLY A 173 -23.33 11.50 -8.49
N GLY A 174 -23.98 12.64 -8.74
CA GLY A 174 -24.03 13.31 -10.03
C GLY A 174 -22.74 14.04 -10.40
N ILE A 175 -21.60 13.33 -10.44
CA ILE A 175 -20.25 13.89 -10.71
C ILE A 175 -19.88 13.89 -12.19
N ASP A 176 -20.71 13.30 -13.07
CA ASP A 176 -20.43 13.15 -14.51
C ASP A 176 -20.05 14.45 -15.23
N PRO A 177 -20.71 15.62 -14.98
CA PRO A 177 -20.34 16.86 -15.64
C PRO A 177 -18.93 17.33 -15.33
N LEU A 178 -18.44 17.04 -14.12
CA LEU A 178 -17.09 17.38 -13.70
C LEU A 178 -16.05 16.43 -14.32
N ILE A 179 -16.36 15.13 -14.33
CA ILE A 179 -15.51 14.11 -14.91
C ILE A 179 -15.37 14.33 -16.42
N GLY A 180 -16.47 14.61 -17.12
CA GLY A 180 -16.44 14.92 -18.54
C GLY A 180 -15.53 16.09 -18.88
N ALA A 181 -15.61 17.19 -18.12
CA ALA A 181 -14.75 18.35 -18.32
C ALA A 181 -13.25 18.05 -18.03
N LEU A 182 -12.96 17.20 -17.03
CA LEU A 182 -11.59 16.78 -16.72
C LEU A 182 -11.00 15.91 -17.83
N ILE A 183 -11.81 15.04 -18.45
CA ILE A 183 -11.37 14.20 -19.56
C ILE A 183 -11.08 15.06 -20.80
N GLU A 184 -11.97 15.98 -21.13
CA GLU A 184 -11.77 16.91 -22.26
C GLU A 184 -10.46 17.70 -22.12
N GLU A 185 -10.13 18.16 -20.91
CA GLU A 185 -8.89 18.90 -20.65
C GLU A 185 -7.65 17.98 -20.71
N SER A 186 -7.77 16.72 -20.26
CA SER A 186 -6.66 15.75 -20.31
C SER A 186 -6.34 15.27 -21.74
N THR A 187 -7.23 15.51 -22.70
CA THR A 187 -7.10 15.07 -24.09
C THR A 187 -6.53 16.17 -25.00
N LYS A 188 -6.42 17.42 -24.48
CA LYS A 188 -5.77 18.55 -25.15
C LYS A 188 -4.28 18.54 -24.92
#